data_9ecfb6ffd35be33d6917897e7497b8f7
#
_entry.id   9ecfb6ffd35be33d6917897e7497b8f7
#
_cell.length_a   1.000
_cell.length_b   1.000
_cell.length_c   1.000
_cell.angle_alpha   90.00
_cell.angle_beta   90.00
_cell.angle_gamma   90.00
#
_symmetry.space_group_name_H-M   'P 1'
#
loop_
_entity.id
_entity.type
_entity.pdbx_description
1 polymer ?
#
loop_
_entity_poly.entity_id
_entity_poly.type
_entity_poly.pdbx_seq_one_letter_code
_entity_poly.pdbx_strand_id
1 'polypeptide(L)'
;AVAEAQTEADSSYENSLNIAGDGMMGIVEIPKIDIKLPIYHGTSDEVLQKAAGHLEGSSLPIGGESTHAVISAHRGLPSASLFTDLDQLEIGDHFLIHVLDETLCYEVDQILVVDPEDTSALAVEDGEDLVTLLTCTPYGVNTQRLMVRGHRVPYEEQAVADEQTPLSGLSLHTNYLLWVVVGIVITGVFILILFIREKKLQKKAAKQKESEE
;
A
#
# COMPACT_ATOMS: atom_id res chain seq x y z
N ALA A 1 23.31 36.49 6.91
CA ALA A 1 22.24 36.74 5.91
C ALA A 1 21.78 35.46 5.20
N VAL A 2 22.70 34.65 4.55
CA VAL A 2 22.29 33.42 3.85
C VAL A 2 21.89 32.32 4.85
N ALA A 3 22.63 32.13 5.94
CA ALA A 3 22.29 31.14 6.98
C ALA A 3 21.01 31.52 7.75
N GLU A 4 20.76 32.77 7.99
CA GLU A 4 19.53 33.27 8.63
C GLU A 4 18.31 33.05 7.73
N ALA A 5 18.43 33.30 6.42
CA ALA A 5 17.35 33.04 5.46
C ALA A 5 17.04 31.54 5.32
N GLN A 6 18.02 30.67 5.36
CA GLN A 6 17.82 29.22 5.38
C GLN A 6 17.12 28.74 6.66
N THR A 7 17.53 29.25 7.82
CA THR A 7 16.89 28.92 9.11
C THR A 7 15.43 29.41 9.17
N GLU A 8 15.10 30.56 8.59
CA GLU A 8 13.72 31.06 8.51
C GLU A 8 12.87 30.22 7.52
N ALA A 9 13.44 29.80 6.39
CA ALA A 9 12.77 28.94 5.43
C ALA A 9 12.49 27.54 6.01
N ASP A 10 13.46 26.93 6.66
CA ASP A 10 13.34 25.62 7.34
C ASP A 10 12.25 25.69 8.43
N SER A 11 12.25 26.73 9.24
CA SER A 11 11.24 26.91 10.29
C SER A 11 9.84 27.19 9.73
N SER A 12 9.74 27.85 8.58
CA SER A 12 8.47 28.09 7.88
C SER A 12 7.88 26.79 7.34
N TYR A 13 8.71 25.93 6.74
CA TYR A 13 8.30 24.64 6.24
C TYR A 13 7.82 23.72 7.38
N GLU A 14 8.60 23.56 8.44
CA GLU A 14 8.26 22.70 9.58
C GLU A 14 6.99 23.12 10.32
N ASN A 15 6.60 24.42 10.24
CA ASN A 15 5.35 24.91 10.81
C ASN A 15 4.15 24.81 9.84
N SER A 16 4.38 24.58 8.55
CA SER A 16 3.32 24.46 7.56
C SER A 16 2.52 23.17 7.79
N LEU A 17 1.18 23.25 7.91
CA LEU A 17 0.27 22.12 8.17
C LEU A 17 0.54 21.37 9.49
N ASN A 18 1.41 21.84 10.36
CA ASN A 18 1.77 21.20 11.62
C ASN A 18 0.80 21.61 12.75
N ILE A 19 -0.48 21.26 12.61
CA ILE A 19 -1.55 21.70 13.52
C ILE A 19 -1.40 21.10 14.92
N ALA A 20 -1.03 19.82 14.98
CA ALA A 20 -0.85 19.07 16.24
C ALA A 20 0.53 19.35 16.89
N GLY A 21 1.47 19.93 16.16
CA GLY A 21 2.83 20.18 16.64
C GLY A 21 3.73 18.95 16.68
N ASP A 22 3.31 17.85 16.02
CA ASP A 22 4.02 16.57 15.95
C ASP A 22 4.66 16.32 14.57
N GLY A 23 4.54 17.30 13.64
CA GLY A 23 5.06 17.24 12.28
C GLY A 23 4.16 16.51 11.28
N MET A 24 2.96 16.08 11.66
CA MET A 24 2.01 15.46 10.73
C MET A 24 1.31 16.53 9.89
N MET A 25 1.37 16.37 8.56
CA MET A 25 0.78 17.28 7.57
C MET A 25 -0.58 16.81 7.07
N GLY A 26 -0.82 15.50 7.04
CA GLY A 26 -2.03 14.88 6.49
C GLY A 26 -1.93 13.37 6.45
N ILE A 27 -2.78 12.73 5.64
CA ILE A 27 -2.82 11.28 5.47
C ILE A 27 -2.91 10.96 3.98
N VAL A 28 -2.10 10.03 3.49
CA VAL A 28 -2.28 9.41 2.18
C VAL A 28 -3.04 8.10 2.33
N GLU A 29 -4.07 7.91 1.52
CA GLU A 29 -4.86 6.69 1.44
C GLU A 29 -4.86 6.17 0.00
N ILE A 30 -4.56 4.88 -0.16
CA ILE A 30 -4.50 4.20 -1.47
C ILE A 30 -5.39 2.96 -1.37
N PRO A 31 -6.68 3.08 -1.74
CA PRO A 31 -7.70 2.06 -1.52
C PRO A 31 -7.38 0.72 -2.17
N LYS A 32 -6.88 0.72 -3.40
CA LYS A 32 -6.57 -0.50 -4.18
C LYS A 32 -5.59 -1.45 -3.47
N ILE A 33 -4.67 -0.90 -2.66
CA ILE A 33 -3.64 -1.67 -1.94
C ILE A 33 -3.79 -1.61 -0.42
N ASP A 34 -4.94 -1.14 0.07
CA ASP A 34 -5.30 -1.06 1.50
C ASP A 34 -4.24 -0.31 2.33
N ILE A 35 -3.76 0.83 1.83
CA ILE A 35 -2.77 1.68 2.48
C ILE A 35 -3.44 2.95 3.01
N LYS A 36 -3.16 3.26 4.28
CA LYS A 36 -3.49 4.52 4.91
C LYS A 36 -2.38 4.94 5.86
N LEU A 37 -1.61 5.97 5.48
CA LEU A 37 -0.39 6.37 6.16
C LEU A 37 -0.42 7.87 6.48
N PRO A 38 0.04 8.27 7.68
CA PRO A 38 0.30 9.68 7.95
C PRO A 38 1.45 10.19 7.10
N ILE A 39 1.35 11.46 6.69
CA ILE A 39 2.37 12.21 5.97
C ILE A 39 3.04 13.15 6.96
N TYR A 40 4.35 13.04 7.11
CA TYR A 40 5.14 13.94 7.95
C TYR A 40 6.03 14.85 7.11
N HIS A 41 6.54 15.91 7.73
CA HIS A 41 7.55 16.78 7.11
C HIS A 41 8.83 16.02 6.84
N GLY A 42 9.41 16.27 5.66
CA GLY A 42 10.70 15.74 5.25
C GLY A 42 10.70 14.24 4.98
N THR A 43 11.86 13.75 4.53
CA THR A 43 12.08 12.34 4.15
C THR A 43 13.27 11.76 4.91
N SER A 44 13.42 12.13 6.20
CA SER A 44 14.45 11.56 7.06
C SER A 44 14.20 10.08 7.31
N ASP A 45 15.25 9.33 7.63
CA ASP A 45 15.14 7.90 7.98
C ASP A 45 14.15 7.68 9.12
N GLU A 46 14.11 8.58 10.10
CA GLU A 46 13.18 8.49 11.24
C GLU A 46 11.71 8.56 10.78
N VAL A 47 11.38 9.42 9.83
CA VAL A 47 10.04 9.53 9.24
C VAL A 47 9.74 8.31 8.40
N LEU A 48 10.60 7.97 7.45
CA LEU A 48 10.34 6.92 6.46
C LEU A 48 10.29 5.51 7.05
N GLN A 49 10.84 5.27 8.25
CA GLN A 49 10.72 3.99 8.94
C GLN A 49 9.29 3.69 9.44
N LYS A 50 8.45 4.68 9.62
CA LYS A 50 7.13 4.55 10.26
C LYS A 50 5.96 5.11 9.45
N ALA A 51 6.23 5.97 8.46
CA ALA A 51 5.23 6.80 7.80
C ALA A 51 5.64 7.15 6.36
N ALA A 52 4.78 7.91 5.69
CA ALA A 52 5.12 8.64 4.49
C ALA A 52 5.73 10.00 4.87
N GLY A 53 6.66 10.49 4.05
CA GLY A 53 7.31 11.78 4.21
C GLY A 53 7.04 12.69 3.01
N HIS A 54 6.74 13.95 3.27
CA HIS A 54 6.65 14.98 2.23
C HIS A 54 8.06 15.40 1.81
N LEU A 55 8.34 15.39 0.50
CA LEU A 55 9.63 15.83 -0.02
C LEU A 55 9.74 17.33 0.07
N GLU A 56 10.62 17.82 0.94
CA GLU A 56 10.91 19.25 1.07
C GLU A 56 11.36 19.83 -0.27
N GLY A 57 10.84 21.02 -0.60
CA GLY A 57 11.08 21.67 -1.89
C GLY A 57 10.03 21.34 -2.96
N SER A 58 9.17 20.34 -2.77
CA SER A 58 7.96 20.16 -3.57
C SER A 58 6.81 21.01 -3.01
N SER A 59 5.70 21.14 -3.75
CA SER A 59 4.50 21.85 -3.27
C SER A 59 3.90 21.17 -2.05
N LEU A 60 3.31 21.94 -1.13
CA LEU A 60 2.56 21.37 0.00
C LEU A 60 1.38 20.52 -0.51
N PRO A 61 1.02 19.44 0.19
CA PRO A 61 -0.01 18.49 -0.26
C PRO A 61 -1.44 19.00 0.04
N ILE A 62 -1.72 20.25 -0.33
CA ILE A 62 -3.02 20.93 -0.16
C ILE A 62 -3.76 21.11 -1.48
N GLY A 63 -3.18 20.64 -2.59
CA GLY A 63 -3.70 20.85 -3.93
C GLY A 63 -3.59 22.29 -4.42
N GLY A 64 -4.11 22.54 -5.62
CA GLY A 64 -4.16 23.85 -6.26
C GLY A 64 -3.51 23.86 -7.62
N GLU A 65 -3.92 24.81 -8.46
CA GLU A 65 -3.35 25.01 -9.79
C GLU A 65 -1.85 25.29 -9.75
N SER A 66 -1.10 24.69 -10.66
CA SER A 66 0.36 24.81 -10.75
C SER A 66 1.07 24.35 -9.48
N THR A 67 0.62 23.21 -8.91
CA THR A 67 1.26 22.55 -7.77
C THR A 67 1.66 21.13 -8.09
N HIS A 68 2.75 20.65 -7.49
CA HIS A 68 3.17 19.25 -7.57
C HIS A 68 3.77 18.84 -6.22
N ALA A 69 3.00 18.13 -5.42
CA ALA A 69 3.46 17.58 -4.15
C ALA A 69 4.07 16.17 -4.35
N VAL A 70 5.13 15.87 -3.60
CA VAL A 70 5.80 14.58 -3.65
C VAL A 70 5.78 13.93 -2.28
N ILE A 71 5.18 12.72 -2.21
CA ILE A 71 5.03 11.92 -1.00
C ILE A 71 5.87 10.66 -1.15
N SER A 72 6.85 10.48 -0.28
CA SER A 72 7.79 9.36 -0.31
C SER A 72 7.54 8.40 0.84
N ALA A 73 7.65 7.10 0.59
CA ALA A 73 7.69 6.08 1.65
C ALA A 73 8.58 4.91 1.24
N HIS A 74 9.04 4.16 2.23
CA HIS A 74 9.86 2.98 1.99
C HIS A 74 9.07 1.84 1.32
N ARG A 75 9.82 0.98 0.62
CA ARG A 75 9.39 -0.29 0.07
C ARG A 75 10.19 -1.43 0.67
N GLY A 76 9.50 -2.48 1.13
CA GLY A 76 10.17 -3.70 1.60
C GLY A 76 10.75 -3.63 3.01
N LEU A 77 10.20 -2.78 3.89
CA LEU A 77 10.52 -2.86 5.31
C LEU A 77 9.82 -4.07 5.95
N PRO A 78 10.56 -4.92 6.72
CA PRO A 78 9.94 -6.08 7.37
C PRO A 78 8.88 -5.72 8.42
N SER A 79 8.93 -4.49 8.95
CA SER A 79 8.07 -4.00 10.04
C SER A 79 6.80 -3.29 9.58
N ALA A 80 6.72 -2.87 8.31
CA ALA A 80 5.60 -2.06 7.81
C ALA A 80 5.43 -2.20 6.29
N SER A 81 4.18 -2.27 5.83
CA SER A 81 3.87 -2.37 4.40
C SER A 81 4.23 -1.11 3.64
N LEU A 82 3.98 0.08 4.19
CA LEU A 82 4.24 1.39 3.58
C LEU A 82 3.90 1.39 2.06
N PHE A 83 4.83 1.76 1.17
CA PHE A 83 4.63 1.72 -0.28
C PHE A 83 5.15 0.42 -0.93
N THR A 84 5.11 -0.71 -0.20
CA THR A 84 5.58 -2.01 -0.70
C THR A 84 4.86 -2.44 -1.97
N ASP A 85 3.55 -2.26 -2.00
CA ASP A 85 2.68 -2.69 -3.10
C ASP A 85 2.31 -1.55 -4.07
N LEU A 86 3.04 -0.43 -4.04
CA LEU A 86 2.76 0.72 -4.91
C LEU A 86 2.84 0.39 -6.41
N ASP A 87 3.59 -0.64 -6.80
CA ASP A 87 3.69 -1.15 -8.16
C ASP A 87 2.45 -1.92 -8.65
N GLN A 88 1.45 -2.12 -7.80
CA GLN A 88 0.16 -2.70 -8.19
C GLN A 88 -0.82 -1.64 -8.71
N LEU A 89 -0.49 -0.34 -8.58
CA LEU A 89 -1.31 0.70 -9.16
C LEU A 89 -1.16 0.73 -10.67
N GLU A 90 -2.28 1.04 -11.33
CA GLU A 90 -2.40 1.19 -12.77
C GLU A 90 -2.93 2.59 -13.12
N ILE A 91 -2.77 3.00 -14.37
CA ILE A 91 -3.38 4.24 -14.89
C ILE A 91 -4.90 4.17 -14.72
N GLY A 92 -5.49 5.21 -14.13
CA GLY A 92 -6.92 5.30 -13.83
C GLY A 92 -7.29 4.87 -12.41
N ASP A 93 -6.36 4.30 -11.62
CA ASP A 93 -6.59 4.06 -10.20
C ASP A 93 -6.59 5.37 -9.41
N HIS A 94 -7.17 5.35 -8.21
CA HIS A 94 -7.26 6.55 -7.39
C HIS A 94 -6.47 6.42 -6.08
N PHE A 95 -5.96 7.56 -5.62
CA PHE A 95 -5.48 7.72 -4.25
C PHE A 95 -5.95 9.05 -3.66
N LEU A 96 -5.97 9.12 -2.34
CA LEU A 96 -6.52 10.25 -1.61
C LEU A 96 -5.45 10.90 -0.73
N ILE A 97 -5.52 12.22 -0.63
CA ILE A 97 -4.79 12.99 0.38
C ILE A 97 -5.81 13.65 1.29
N HIS A 98 -5.82 13.26 2.56
CA HIS A 98 -6.63 13.92 3.57
C HIS A 98 -5.77 14.96 4.26
N VAL A 99 -6.13 16.21 4.11
CA VAL A 99 -5.40 17.36 4.64
C VAL A 99 -6.38 18.40 5.16
N LEU A 100 -6.13 18.90 6.36
CA LEU A 100 -7.09 19.78 7.04
C LEU A 100 -8.48 19.11 7.10
N ASP A 101 -9.52 19.78 6.62
CA ASP A 101 -10.90 19.27 6.56
C ASP A 101 -11.28 18.79 5.15
N GLU A 102 -10.29 18.59 4.25
CA GLU A 102 -10.53 18.24 2.86
C GLU A 102 -10.01 16.85 2.52
N THR A 103 -10.69 16.20 1.59
CA THR A 103 -10.23 14.98 0.90
C THR A 103 -9.96 15.31 -0.56
N LEU A 104 -8.69 15.24 -0.94
CA LEU A 104 -8.22 15.50 -2.29
C LEU A 104 -8.09 14.16 -3.01
N CYS A 105 -8.80 13.97 -4.13
CA CYS A 105 -8.75 12.76 -4.93
C CYS A 105 -7.85 12.97 -6.14
N TYR A 106 -6.96 12.01 -6.40
CA TYR A 106 -6.04 12.02 -7.53
C TYR A 106 -6.20 10.72 -8.32
N GLU A 107 -6.38 10.83 -9.64
CA GLU A 107 -6.41 9.70 -10.57
C GLU A 107 -5.00 9.51 -11.15
N VAL A 108 -4.49 8.29 -11.11
CA VAL A 108 -3.16 7.95 -11.64
C VAL A 108 -3.11 8.17 -13.15
N ASP A 109 -2.25 9.05 -13.60
CA ASP A 109 -2.03 9.41 -15.00
C ASP A 109 -0.66 9.02 -15.53
N GLN A 110 0.32 8.78 -14.65
CA GLN A 110 1.67 8.44 -15.06
C GLN A 110 2.34 7.49 -14.07
N ILE A 111 3.02 6.46 -14.59
CA ILE A 111 3.85 5.54 -13.81
C ILE A 111 5.21 5.43 -14.47
N LEU A 112 6.27 5.80 -13.74
CA LEU A 112 7.65 5.80 -14.23
C LEU A 112 8.59 5.05 -13.30
N VAL A 113 9.61 4.43 -13.91
CA VAL A 113 10.77 3.93 -13.18
C VAL A 113 12.00 4.68 -13.70
N VAL A 114 12.65 5.42 -12.82
CA VAL A 114 13.74 6.34 -13.15
C VAL A 114 14.96 6.10 -12.26
N ASP A 115 16.09 6.63 -12.69
CA ASP A 115 17.28 6.65 -11.83
C ASP A 115 17.08 7.61 -10.63
N PRO A 116 17.74 7.37 -9.49
CA PRO A 116 17.52 8.15 -8.26
C PRO A 116 17.77 9.65 -8.40
N GLU A 117 18.60 10.04 -9.36
CA GLU A 117 18.99 11.44 -9.60
C GLU A 117 18.07 12.14 -10.63
N ASP A 118 17.21 11.37 -11.32
CA ASP A 118 16.28 11.95 -12.30
C ASP A 118 15.01 12.45 -11.61
N THR A 119 14.94 13.75 -11.43
CA THR A 119 13.80 14.46 -10.84
C THR A 119 12.96 15.18 -11.86
N SER A 120 13.20 14.98 -13.16
CA SER A 120 12.54 15.74 -14.24
C SER A 120 11.01 15.59 -14.24
N ALA A 121 10.51 14.42 -13.84
CA ALA A 121 9.07 14.14 -13.73
C ALA A 121 8.39 14.76 -12.49
N LEU A 122 9.15 15.40 -11.59
CA LEU A 122 8.63 16.05 -10.38
C LEU A 122 8.43 17.57 -10.55
N ALA A 123 8.68 18.08 -11.74
CA ALA A 123 8.50 19.51 -12.03
C ALA A 123 7.02 19.90 -11.92
N VAL A 124 6.78 21.13 -11.47
CA VAL A 124 5.45 21.74 -11.51
C VAL A 124 5.04 21.98 -12.96
N GLU A 125 3.84 21.59 -13.33
CA GLU A 125 3.23 21.83 -14.63
C GLU A 125 2.20 22.97 -14.50
N ASP A 126 2.21 23.91 -15.46
CA ASP A 126 1.36 25.10 -15.40
C ASP A 126 -0.13 24.73 -15.52
N GLY A 127 -0.93 25.16 -14.57
CA GLY A 127 -2.37 24.87 -14.50
C GLY A 127 -2.74 23.51 -13.92
N GLU A 128 -1.77 22.58 -13.69
CA GLU A 128 -2.04 21.25 -13.17
C GLU A 128 -1.96 21.21 -11.63
N ASP A 129 -2.76 20.32 -11.04
CA ASP A 129 -2.72 19.96 -9.62
C ASP A 129 -2.28 18.49 -9.53
N LEU A 130 -1.00 18.27 -9.19
CA LEU A 130 -0.33 16.98 -9.26
C LEU A 130 0.17 16.52 -7.89
N VAL A 131 0.10 15.21 -7.69
CA VAL A 131 0.78 14.51 -6.58
C VAL A 131 1.52 13.31 -7.12
N THR A 132 2.79 13.14 -6.73
CA THR A 132 3.57 11.93 -7.02
C THR A 132 3.84 11.13 -5.76
N LEU A 133 3.46 9.85 -5.79
CA LEU A 133 3.85 8.84 -4.79
C LEU A 133 5.19 8.25 -5.22
N LEU A 134 6.20 8.31 -4.34
CA LEU A 134 7.60 7.96 -4.65
C LEU A 134 8.08 6.82 -3.75
N THR A 135 8.67 5.78 -4.34
CA THR A 135 9.32 4.72 -3.58
C THR A 135 10.54 4.14 -4.30
N CYS A 136 11.31 3.31 -3.60
CA CYS A 136 12.43 2.58 -4.19
C CYS A 136 11.99 1.35 -4.99
N THR A 137 12.72 1.03 -6.06
CA THR A 137 12.49 -0.17 -6.90
C THR A 137 13.81 -0.64 -7.51
N PRO A 138 13.95 -1.93 -7.95
CA PRO A 138 13.12 -3.07 -7.66
C PRO A 138 13.11 -3.44 -6.16
N TYR A 139 12.09 -4.20 -5.72
CA TYR A 139 11.97 -4.65 -4.32
C TYR A 139 13.27 -5.31 -3.81
N GLY A 140 13.77 -4.83 -2.68
CA GLY A 140 14.98 -5.34 -2.03
C GLY A 140 16.32 -4.97 -2.72
N VAL A 141 16.29 -4.42 -3.96
CA VAL A 141 17.47 -3.94 -4.69
C VAL A 141 17.63 -2.43 -4.58
N ASN A 142 16.52 -1.68 -4.73
CA ASN A 142 16.39 -0.25 -4.46
C ASN A 142 17.31 0.67 -5.29
N THR A 143 17.71 0.23 -6.49
CA THR A 143 18.62 0.98 -7.36
C THR A 143 17.95 2.10 -8.14
N GLN A 144 16.61 2.03 -8.28
CA GLN A 144 15.80 2.98 -9.03
C GLN A 144 14.68 3.55 -8.16
N ARG A 145 13.90 4.46 -8.73
CA ARG A 145 12.71 5.05 -8.12
C ARG A 145 11.49 4.71 -8.95
N LEU A 146 10.44 4.24 -8.28
CA LEU A 146 9.10 4.13 -8.82
C LEU A 146 8.34 5.41 -8.46
N MET A 147 7.82 6.08 -9.47
CA MET A 147 6.99 7.27 -9.38
C MET A 147 5.61 6.94 -9.91
N VAL A 148 4.58 7.12 -9.08
CA VAL A 148 3.17 7.00 -9.45
C VAL A 148 2.56 8.38 -9.28
N ARG A 149 2.32 9.07 -10.42
CA ARG A 149 1.75 10.41 -10.43
C ARG A 149 0.24 10.34 -10.64
N GLY A 150 -0.49 11.20 -9.95
CA GLY A 150 -1.90 11.45 -10.19
C GLY A 150 -2.17 12.93 -10.38
N HIS A 151 -3.18 13.22 -11.20
CA HIS A 151 -3.75 14.54 -11.36
C HIS A 151 -5.06 14.66 -10.57
N ARG A 152 -5.41 15.88 -10.17
CA ARG A 152 -6.59 16.16 -9.36
C ARG A 152 -7.88 15.83 -10.12
N VAL A 153 -8.79 15.09 -9.45
CA VAL A 153 -10.15 14.81 -9.94
C VAL A 153 -11.19 15.10 -8.84
N PRO A 154 -12.47 15.33 -9.19
CA PRO A 154 -13.53 15.43 -8.19
C PRO A 154 -13.61 14.17 -7.33
N TYR A 155 -13.72 14.34 -6.00
CA TYR A 155 -13.86 13.20 -5.10
C TYR A 155 -15.30 12.64 -5.18
N GLU A 156 -15.43 11.40 -5.66
CA GLU A 156 -16.66 10.62 -5.66
C GLU A 156 -16.47 9.40 -4.77
N GLU A 157 -17.02 9.42 -3.55
CA GLU A 157 -16.85 8.38 -2.54
C GLU A 157 -17.22 6.97 -3.05
N GLN A 158 -18.21 6.87 -3.96
CA GLN A 158 -18.65 5.60 -4.54
C GLN A 158 -17.64 5.01 -5.53
N ALA A 159 -17.00 5.82 -6.35
CA ALA A 159 -16.01 5.35 -7.31
C ALA A 159 -14.76 4.79 -6.60
N VAL A 160 -14.31 5.48 -5.54
CA VAL A 160 -13.16 5.05 -4.73
C VAL A 160 -13.48 3.81 -3.90
N ALA A 161 -14.72 3.67 -3.41
CA ALA A 161 -15.15 2.49 -2.65
C ALA A 161 -15.21 1.21 -3.51
N ASP A 162 -15.54 1.34 -4.80
CA ASP A 162 -15.57 0.22 -5.74
C ASP A 162 -14.16 -0.36 -6.02
N GLU A 163 -13.10 0.45 -5.89
CA GLU A 163 -11.71 -0.02 -6.00
C GLU A 163 -11.29 -0.89 -4.80
N GLN A 164 -11.89 -0.68 -3.62
CA GLN A 164 -11.64 -1.49 -2.43
C GLN A 164 -12.26 -2.89 -2.50
N THR A 165 -13.13 -3.17 -3.46
CA THR A 165 -13.67 -4.50 -3.69
C THR A 165 -12.73 -5.28 -4.62
N PRO A 166 -11.77 -6.04 -4.09
CA PRO A 166 -10.98 -6.90 -4.96
C PRO A 166 -11.92 -7.95 -5.54
N LEU A 167 -12.03 -8.02 -6.87
CA LEU A 167 -12.52 -9.19 -7.59
C LEU A 167 -11.69 -10.46 -7.31
N SER A 168 -10.69 -10.35 -6.45
CA SER A 168 -9.90 -11.47 -5.93
C SER A 168 -10.54 -12.06 -4.68
N GLY A 169 -11.74 -12.62 -4.82
CA GLY A 169 -12.35 -13.46 -3.78
C GLY A 169 -11.56 -14.74 -3.46
N LEU A 170 -10.24 -14.73 -3.60
CA LEU A 170 -9.33 -15.78 -3.13
C LEU A 170 -7.91 -15.22 -2.93
N SER A 171 -7.74 -14.26 -2.04
CA SER A 171 -6.39 -14.02 -1.55
C SER A 171 -6.00 -15.19 -0.64
N LEU A 172 -5.07 -16.00 -1.11
CA LEU A 172 -4.53 -17.18 -0.39
C LEU A 172 -3.96 -16.82 0.99
N HIS A 173 -3.72 -15.56 1.29
CA HIS A 173 -3.15 -15.10 2.56
C HIS A 173 -4.19 -14.82 3.66
N THR A 174 -5.41 -14.46 3.30
CA THR A 174 -6.46 -14.11 4.30
C THR A 174 -7.28 -15.31 4.77
N ASN A 175 -7.16 -16.47 4.14
CA ASN A 175 -7.96 -17.66 4.47
C ASN A 175 -7.17 -18.78 5.16
N TYR A 176 -6.21 -18.43 6.03
CA TYR A 176 -5.54 -19.43 6.89
C TYR A 176 -6.56 -20.35 7.60
N LEU A 177 -7.65 -19.78 8.13
CA LEU A 177 -8.74 -20.53 8.75
C LEU A 177 -9.42 -21.49 7.78
N LEU A 178 -9.63 -21.09 6.53
CA LEU A 178 -10.25 -21.94 5.49
C LEU A 178 -9.33 -23.11 5.14
N TRP A 179 -8.03 -22.88 5.01
CA TRP A 179 -7.07 -23.95 4.76
C TRP A 179 -6.93 -24.92 5.95
N VAL A 180 -7.02 -24.41 7.19
CA VAL A 180 -7.06 -25.26 8.39
C VAL A 180 -8.31 -26.12 8.40
N VAL A 181 -9.49 -25.56 8.11
CA VAL A 181 -10.74 -26.31 8.03
C VAL A 181 -10.68 -27.38 6.92
N VAL A 182 -10.19 -27.03 5.73
CA VAL A 182 -9.99 -27.98 4.61
C VAL A 182 -9.05 -29.11 5.03
N GLY A 183 -7.94 -28.80 5.70
CA GLY A 183 -7.00 -29.80 6.22
C GLY A 183 -7.65 -30.76 7.21
N ILE A 184 -8.45 -30.25 8.14
CA ILE A 184 -9.19 -31.05 9.13
C ILE A 184 -10.19 -32.00 8.43
N VAL A 185 -10.94 -31.49 7.44
CA VAL A 185 -11.93 -32.28 6.69
C VAL A 185 -11.23 -33.39 5.90
N ILE A 186 -10.14 -33.09 5.19
CA ILE A 186 -9.38 -34.11 4.44
C ILE A 186 -8.84 -35.20 5.38
N THR A 187 -8.28 -34.78 6.53
CA THR A 187 -7.77 -35.72 7.52
C THR A 187 -8.88 -36.59 8.09
N GLY A 188 -10.04 -36.03 8.40
CA GLY A 188 -11.22 -36.76 8.88
C GLY A 188 -11.74 -37.78 7.86
N VAL A 189 -11.83 -37.38 6.59
CA VAL A 189 -12.23 -38.30 5.49
C VAL A 189 -11.23 -39.44 5.33
N PHE A 190 -9.92 -39.13 5.41
CA PHE A 190 -8.89 -40.17 5.31
C PHE A 190 -8.96 -41.20 6.45
N ILE A 191 -9.15 -40.75 7.69
CA ILE A 191 -9.34 -41.63 8.86
C ILE A 191 -10.59 -42.46 8.68
N LEU A 192 -11.70 -41.90 8.20
CA LEU A 192 -12.94 -42.64 7.94
C LEU A 192 -12.75 -43.75 6.89
N ILE A 193 -12.03 -43.47 5.82
CA ILE A 193 -11.70 -44.42 4.77
C ILE A 193 -10.86 -45.60 5.35
N LEU A 194 -9.85 -45.27 6.18
CA LEU A 194 -9.06 -46.32 6.84
C LEU A 194 -9.91 -47.22 7.74
N PHE A 195 -10.80 -46.62 8.54
CA PHE A 195 -11.70 -47.33 9.43
C PHE A 195 -12.68 -48.25 8.67
N ILE A 196 -13.22 -47.78 7.54
CA ILE A 196 -14.08 -48.58 6.67
C ILE A 196 -13.30 -49.75 6.06
N ARG A 197 -12.04 -49.51 5.63
CA ARG A 197 -11.18 -50.60 5.10
C ARG A 197 -10.87 -51.64 6.16
N GLU A 198 -10.55 -51.24 7.36
CA GLU A 198 -10.30 -52.17 8.49
C GLU A 198 -11.52 -53.02 8.81
N LYS A 199 -12.71 -52.39 8.92
CA LYS A 199 -13.96 -53.15 9.11
C LYS A 199 -14.26 -54.15 7.97
N LYS A 200 -13.96 -53.77 6.71
CA LYS A 200 -14.11 -54.67 5.56
C LYS A 200 -13.13 -55.86 5.60
N LEU A 201 -11.90 -55.62 6.05
CA LEU A 201 -10.89 -56.65 6.21
C LEU A 201 -11.26 -57.63 7.34
N GLN A 202 -11.70 -57.10 8.48
CA GLN A 202 -12.18 -57.93 9.61
C GLN A 202 -13.39 -58.81 9.20
N LYS A 203 -14.36 -58.24 8.45
CA LYS A 203 -15.50 -59.01 7.93
C LYS A 203 -15.08 -60.10 6.92
N LYS A 204 -14.05 -59.84 6.10
CA LYS A 204 -13.53 -60.88 5.18
C LYS A 204 -12.81 -62.00 5.93
N ALA A 205 -11.99 -61.64 6.93
CA ALA A 205 -11.29 -62.63 7.77
C ALA A 205 -12.25 -63.48 8.61
N ALA A 206 -13.34 -62.88 9.12
CA ALA A 206 -14.39 -63.63 9.84
C ALA A 206 -15.12 -64.64 8.92
N LYS A 207 -15.47 -64.24 7.67
CA LYS A 207 -16.11 -65.10 6.68
C LYS A 207 -15.20 -66.23 6.21
N GLN A 208 -13.89 -66.02 6.18
CA GLN A 208 -12.93 -67.09 5.77
C GLN A 208 -12.77 -68.17 6.83
N LYS A 209 -12.79 -67.75 8.13
CA LYS A 209 -12.81 -68.72 9.24
C LYS A 209 -14.07 -69.58 9.32
N GLU A 210 -15.23 -69.01 8.98
CA GLU A 210 -16.52 -69.72 8.96
C GLU A 210 -16.67 -70.75 7.79
N SER A 211 -15.81 -70.62 6.76
CA SER A 211 -15.78 -71.55 5.61
C SER A 211 -14.74 -72.68 5.72
N GLU A 212 -13.90 -72.67 6.77
CA GLU A 212 -12.86 -73.67 7.07
C GLU A 212 -13.24 -74.58 8.22
N GLU A 213 -14.39 -74.36 8.90
CA GLU A 213 -15.06 -75.29 9.83
C GLU A 213 -16.18 -76.07 9.12
#